data_c8980ea902f433b38b88b8182b5e3fd1
#
_entry.id   c8980ea902f433b38b88b8182b5e3fd1
#
_cell.length_a   1.000
_cell.length_b   1.000
_cell.length_c   1.000
_cell.angle_alpha   90.00
_cell.angle_beta   90.00
_cell.angle_gamma   90.00
#
_symmetry.space_group_name_H-M   'P 1'
#
loop_
_entity.id
_entity.type
_entity.pdbx_description
1 polymer ?
#
loop_
_entity_poly.entity_id
_entity_poly.type
_entity_poly.pdbx_seq_one_letter_code
_entity_poly.pdbx_strand_id
1 'polypeptide(L)'
;FQNPREIAGVTVQRFLHAAYNACNPDKKMISPIKFHDLLINHMKELHMDPVFADRFLNVGFSGGEKKKLEILQMKVLCPLIAFLDETDSGLDVDALRVVSDGISSMKNDNFSAILVTHYARILNYIKPDIVHVMHNGSLVETGGADLANSLEKEGYARFSDS
;
A
#
# COMPACT_ATOMS: atom_id res chain seq x y z
N PHE A 1 6.82 3.11 -1.11
CA PHE A 1 8.29 3.09 -1.11
C PHE A 1 8.80 1.95 -0.24
N GLN A 2 9.89 1.28 -0.67
CA GLN A 2 10.51 0.20 0.14
C GLN A 2 10.98 0.74 1.51
N ASN A 3 11.55 1.95 1.54
CA ASN A 3 11.96 2.64 2.76
C ASN A 3 11.36 4.06 2.81
N PRO A 4 10.19 4.25 3.45
CA PRO A 4 9.59 5.57 3.62
C PRO A 4 10.49 6.52 4.41
N ARG A 5 10.70 7.72 3.86
CA ARG A 5 11.58 8.73 4.50
C ARG A 5 10.89 9.39 5.69
N GLU A 6 11.69 9.73 6.70
CA GLU A 6 11.27 10.52 7.84
C GLU A 6 11.39 12.01 7.53
N ILE A 7 10.35 12.78 7.87
CA ILE A 7 10.34 14.24 7.68
C ILE A 7 9.99 14.90 9.02
N ALA A 8 11.02 15.39 9.72
CA ALA A 8 10.82 16.14 10.95
C ALA A 8 10.21 17.52 10.66
N GLY A 9 9.37 18.00 11.58
CA GLY A 9 8.73 19.32 11.49
C GLY A 9 7.43 19.37 10.68
N VAL A 10 7.09 18.31 9.96
CA VAL A 10 5.84 18.22 9.19
C VAL A 10 5.01 17.06 9.73
N THR A 11 3.81 17.33 10.24
CA THR A 11 2.91 16.29 10.74
C THR A 11 2.25 15.51 9.60
N VAL A 12 1.84 14.26 9.87
CA VAL A 12 1.10 13.42 8.92
C VAL A 12 -0.09 14.18 8.35
N GLN A 13 -0.89 14.81 9.21
CA GLN A 13 -2.06 15.58 8.78
C GLN A 13 -1.70 16.74 7.85
N ARG A 14 -0.68 17.53 8.19
CA ARG A 14 -0.27 18.69 7.37
C ARG A 14 0.25 18.24 6.02
N PHE A 15 1.08 17.20 6.01
CA PHE A 15 1.60 16.63 4.76
C PHE A 15 0.47 16.15 3.85
N LEU A 16 -0.42 15.29 4.37
CA LEU A 16 -1.51 14.72 3.59
C LEU A 16 -2.53 15.75 3.15
N HIS A 17 -2.83 16.75 3.97
CA HIS A 17 -3.73 17.85 3.59
C HIS A 17 -3.17 18.66 2.42
N ALA A 18 -1.88 19.00 2.48
CA ALA A 18 -1.22 19.70 1.37
C ALA A 18 -1.21 18.85 0.08
N ALA A 19 -0.84 17.56 0.21
CA ALA A 19 -0.82 16.64 -0.93
C ALA A 19 -2.22 16.43 -1.54
N TYR A 20 -3.26 16.27 -0.71
CA TYR A 20 -4.63 16.13 -1.16
C TYR A 20 -5.08 17.34 -1.99
N ASN A 21 -4.83 18.56 -1.51
CA ASN A 21 -5.19 19.78 -2.24
C ASN A 21 -4.38 19.92 -3.54
N ALA A 22 -3.10 19.55 -3.54
CA ALA A 22 -2.25 19.60 -4.73
C ALA A 22 -2.69 18.59 -5.81
N CYS A 23 -3.15 17.40 -5.40
CA CYS A 23 -3.66 16.39 -6.34
C CYS A 23 -5.08 16.67 -6.85
N ASN A 24 -5.78 17.66 -6.30
CA ASN A 24 -7.13 18.03 -6.70
C ASN A 24 -7.23 19.53 -7.06
N PRO A 25 -6.44 20.05 -8.01
CA PRO A 25 -6.36 21.49 -8.29
C PRO A 25 -7.68 22.09 -8.78
N ASP A 26 -8.50 21.27 -9.46
CA ASP A 26 -9.80 21.71 -10.01
C ASP A 26 -10.93 21.71 -8.99
N LYS A 27 -10.70 21.18 -7.80
CA LYS A 27 -11.67 21.17 -6.70
C LYS A 27 -11.41 22.32 -5.75
N LYS A 28 -12.48 22.80 -5.11
CA LYS A 28 -12.31 23.73 -3.98
C LYS A 28 -11.48 23.06 -2.88
N MET A 29 -10.46 23.77 -2.39
CA MET A 29 -9.60 23.29 -1.29
C MET A 29 -10.44 22.81 -0.13
N ILE A 30 -10.14 21.61 0.35
CA ILE A 30 -10.79 21.08 1.56
C ILE A 30 -10.31 21.84 2.79
N SER A 31 -11.24 22.23 3.67
CA SER A 31 -10.85 22.91 4.91
C SER A 31 -10.11 21.95 5.86
N PRO A 32 -9.18 22.45 6.72
CA PRO A 32 -8.45 21.60 7.66
C PRO A 32 -9.33 20.73 8.55
N ILE A 33 -10.49 21.24 8.99
CA ILE A 33 -11.43 20.49 9.84
C ILE A 33 -12.02 19.31 9.07
N LYS A 34 -12.56 19.57 7.87
CA LYS A 34 -13.14 18.49 7.04
C LYS A 34 -12.10 17.47 6.63
N PHE A 35 -10.87 17.92 6.37
CA PHE A 35 -9.77 17.02 6.06
C PHE A 35 -9.39 16.17 7.27
N HIS A 36 -9.37 16.74 8.47
CA HIS A 36 -9.12 15.99 9.71
C HIS A 36 -10.13 14.84 9.87
N ASP A 37 -11.43 15.12 9.72
CA ASP A 37 -12.47 14.09 9.84
C ASP A 37 -12.27 12.96 8.80
N LEU A 38 -11.96 13.31 7.56
CA LEU A 38 -11.64 12.35 6.50
C LEU A 38 -10.44 11.49 6.88
N LEU A 39 -9.35 12.12 7.34
CA LEU A 39 -8.12 11.45 7.73
C LEU A 39 -8.35 10.45 8.87
N ILE A 40 -9.05 10.89 9.94
CA ILE A 40 -9.34 10.04 11.10
C ILE A 40 -10.21 8.85 10.72
N ASN A 41 -11.16 9.01 9.79
CA ASN A 41 -11.96 7.88 9.31
C ASN A 41 -11.10 6.84 8.60
N HIS A 42 -10.19 7.24 7.69
CA HIS A 42 -9.27 6.30 7.04
C HIS A 42 -8.26 5.68 8.02
N MET A 43 -7.82 6.42 9.04
CA MET A 43 -6.95 5.87 10.09
C MET A 43 -7.65 4.77 10.88
N LYS A 44 -8.94 4.93 11.21
CA LYS A 44 -9.74 3.89 11.88
C LYS A 44 -9.82 2.61 11.05
N GLU A 45 -10.05 2.72 9.74
CA GLU A 45 -10.09 1.57 8.82
C GLU A 45 -8.78 0.79 8.78
N LEU A 46 -7.65 1.48 8.99
CA LEU A 46 -6.31 0.89 9.02
C LEU A 46 -5.84 0.52 10.45
N HIS A 47 -6.73 0.57 11.44
CA HIS A 47 -6.38 0.33 12.85
C HIS A 47 -5.14 1.15 13.27
N MET A 48 -5.11 2.44 12.88
CA MET A 48 -4.10 3.40 13.30
C MET A 48 -4.67 4.30 14.40
N ASP A 49 -3.86 4.54 15.43
CA ASP A 49 -4.23 5.48 16.49
C ASP A 49 -4.32 6.90 15.90
N PRO A 50 -5.42 7.65 16.15
CA PRO A 50 -5.56 9.04 15.73
C PRO A 50 -4.40 9.97 16.12
N VAL A 51 -3.66 9.67 17.19
CA VAL A 51 -2.49 10.43 17.63
C VAL A 51 -1.41 10.55 16.54
N PHE A 52 -1.35 9.59 15.61
CA PHE A 52 -0.40 9.64 14.49
C PHE A 52 -0.65 10.81 13.54
N ALA A 53 -1.86 11.38 13.48
CA ALA A 53 -2.16 12.55 12.67
C ALA A 53 -1.27 13.77 13.04
N ASP A 54 -0.96 13.91 14.33
CA ASP A 54 -0.16 15.03 14.86
C ASP A 54 1.34 14.71 15.01
N ARG A 55 1.75 13.46 14.78
CA ARG A 55 3.17 13.07 14.79
C ARG A 55 3.86 13.47 13.49
N PHE A 56 5.15 13.71 13.56
CA PHE A 56 5.96 13.99 12.36
C PHE A 56 6.01 12.77 11.43
N LEU A 57 5.95 13.03 10.13
CA LEU A 57 5.83 12.02 9.09
C LEU A 57 6.94 10.96 9.20
N ASN A 58 6.55 9.74 9.47
CA ASN A 58 7.41 8.56 9.65
C ASN A 58 8.43 8.61 10.81
N VAL A 59 8.55 9.73 11.54
CA VAL A 59 9.57 9.88 12.60
C VAL A 59 9.23 8.99 13.79
N GLY A 60 10.11 8.00 14.06
CA GLY A 60 9.94 7.05 15.14
C GLY A 60 8.76 6.09 14.96
N PHE A 61 8.30 5.88 13.72
CA PHE A 61 7.30 4.87 13.40
C PHE A 61 7.98 3.51 13.25
N SER A 62 7.33 2.45 13.74
CA SER A 62 7.70 1.07 13.45
C SER A 62 7.54 0.76 11.96
N GLY A 63 8.12 -0.35 11.49
CA GLY A 63 7.97 -0.79 10.10
C GLY A 63 6.50 -0.96 9.69
N GLY A 64 5.69 -1.60 10.53
CA GLY A 64 4.26 -1.79 10.31
C GLY A 64 3.48 -0.48 10.26
N GLU A 65 3.78 0.48 11.15
CA GLU A 65 3.15 1.81 11.16
C GLU A 65 3.51 2.61 9.90
N LYS A 66 4.77 2.54 9.44
CA LYS A 66 5.20 3.16 8.18
C LYS A 66 4.43 2.58 6.98
N LYS A 67 4.25 1.26 6.92
CA LYS A 67 3.48 0.60 5.85
C LYS A 67 1.99 0.97 5.89
N LYS A 68 1.38 0.98 7.08
CA LYS A 68 -0.01 1.47 7.24
C LYS A 68 -0.15 2.92 6.80
N LEU A 69 0.84 3.77 7.10
CA LEU A 69 0.83 5.16 6.65
C LEU A 69 0.93 5.29 5.12
N GLU A 70 1.65 4.42 4.43
CA GLU A 70 1.67 4.40 2.96
C GLU A 70 0.30 4.05 2.39
N ILE A 71 -0.40 3.07 2.97
CA ILE A 71 -1.78 2.75 2.57
C ILE A 71 -2.73 3.91 2.89
N LEU A 72 -2.56 4.57 4.04
CA LEU A 72 -3.32 5.78 4.39
C LEU A 72 -3.13 6.88 3.34
N GLN A 73 -1.90 7.11 2.88
CA GLN A 73 -1.62 8.05 1.80
C GLN A 73 -2.38 7.70 0.52
N MET A 74 -2.36 6.43 0.10
CA MET A 74 -3.12 5.96 -1.05
C MET A 74 -4.63 6.22 -0.89
N LYS A 75 -5.20 5.88 0.27
CA LYS A 75 -6.64 6.09 0.54
C LYS A 75 -7.04 7.56 0.50
N VAL A 76 -6.18 8.43 1.01
CA VAL A 76 -6.40 9.89 1.01
C VAL A 76 -6.24 10.48 -0.39
N LEU A 77 -5.23 10.06 -1.15
CA LEU A 77 -4.90 10.65 -2.45
C LEU A 77 -5.71 10.06 -3.61
N CYS A 78 -6.30 8.87 -3.42
CA CYS A 78 -7.11 8.16 -4.42
C CYS A 78 -6.44 8.12 -5.82
N PRO A 79 -5.23 7.55 -5.96
CA PRO A 79 -4.56 7.48 -7.25
C PRO A 79 -5.32 6.57 -8.21
N LEU A 80 -5.16 6.77 -9.52
CA LEU A 80 -5.68 5.86 -10.55
C LEU A 80 -4.83 4.60 -10.67
N ILE A 81 -3.51 4.72 -10.43
CA ILE A 81 -2.56 3.62 -10.50
C ILE A 81 -1.63 3.70 -9.27
N ALA A 82 -1.41 2.56 -8.61
CA ALA A 82 -0.47 2.42 -7.51
C ALA A 82 0.58 1.35 -7.82
N PHE A 83 1.85 1.64 -7.52
CA PHE A 83 2.95 0.68 -7.53
C PHE A 83 3.33 0.38 -6.08
N LEU A 84 3.14 -0.86 -5.67
CA LEU A 84 3.34 -1.34 -4.30
C LEU A 84 4.56 -2.25 -4.27
N ASP A 85 5.68 -1.69 -3.87
CA ASP A 85 6.97 -2.38 -3.87
C ASP A 85 7.25 -2.98 -2.48
N GLU A 86 7.21 -4.31 -2.40
CA GLU A 86 7.44 -5.11 -1.17
C GLU A 86 6.66 -4.58 0.06
N THR A 87 5.40 -4.22 -0.14
CA THR A 87 4.56 -3.64 0.91
C THR A 87 4.32 -4.60 2.07
N ASP A 88 4.45 -5.90 1.84
CA ASP A 88 4.30 -7.00 2.78
C ASP A 88 5.58 -7.36 3.54
N SER A 89 6.74 -6.81 3.15
CA SER A 89 8.01 -7.10 3.79
C SER A 89 8.06 -6.58 5.23
N GLY A 90 8.50 -7.44 6.16
CA GLY A 90 8.67 -7.09 7.58
C GLY A 90 7.36 -6.92 8.37
N LEU A 91 6.21 -7.28 7.80
CA LEU A 91 4.92 -7.26 8.49
C LEU A 91 4.66 -8.58 9.22
N ASP A 92 4.10 -8.48 10.43
CA ASP A 92 3.41 -9.60 11.07
C ASP A 92 2.08 -9.91 10.38
N VAL A 93 1.42 -11.00 10.80
CA VAL A 93 0.16 -11.47 10.18
C VAL A 93 -0.96 -10.45 10.29
N ASP A 94 -1.06 -9.75 11.43
CA ASP A 94 -2.14 -8.79 11.67
C ASP A 94 -1.93 -7.51 10.86
N ALA A 95 -0.71 -6.99 10.83
CA ALA A 95 -0.37 -5.83 10.00
C ALA A 95 -0.52 -6.14 8.51
N LEU A 96 -0.13 -7.34 8.06
CA LEU A 96 -0.30 -7.79 6.69
C LEU A 96 -1.79 -7.82 6.30
N ARG A 97 -2.66 -8.33 7.17
CA ARG A 97 -4.11 -8.34 6.95
C ARG A 97 -4.65 -6.92 6.78
N VAL A 98 -4.34 -6.01 7.73
CA VAL A 98 -4.82 -4.62 7.69
C VAL A 98 -4.37 -3.89 6.41
N VAL A 99 -3.10 -4.06 6.02
CA VAL A 99 -2.55 -3.50 4.77
C VAL A 99 -3.28 -4.07 3.56
N SER A 100 -3.48 -5.37 3.51
CA SER A 100 -4.16 -6.07 2.41
C SER A 100 -5.63 -5.67 2.28
N ASP A 101 -6.34 -5.55 3.40
CA ASP A 101 -7.73 -5.08 3.45
C ASP A 101 -7.81 -3.61 2.99
N GLY A 102 -6.85 -2.79 3.40
CA GLY A 102 -6.72 -1.40 2.96
C GLY A 102 -6.57 -1.29 1.44
N ILE A 103 -5.70 -2.09 0.82
CA ILE A 103 -5.52 -2.14 -0.64
C ILE A 103 -6.79 -2.65 -1.32
N SER A 104 -7.36 -3.75 -0.83
CA SER A 104 -8.55 -4.38 -1.40
C SER A 104 -9.77 -3.46 -1.36
N SER A 105 -9.90 -2.63 -0.31
CA SER A 105 -11.00 -1.66 -0.17
C SER A 105 -10.96 -0.52 -1.20
N MET A 106 -9.83 -0.32 -1.87
CA MET A 106 -9.68 0.67 -2.95
C MET A 106 -10.06 0.12 -4.33
N LYS A 107 -10.28 -1.21 -4.46
CA LYS A 107 -10.59 -1.83 -5.74
C LYS A 107 -11.91 -1.29 -6.31
N ASN A 108 -11.83 -0.68 -7.49
CA ASN A 108 -12.95 -0.16 -8.27
C ASN A 108 -12.53 -0.05 -9.73
N ASP A 109 -13.45 0.29 -10.63
CA ASP A 109 -13.21 0.34 -12.09
C ASP A 109 -12.16 1.40 -12.51
N ASN A 110 -11.84 2.35 -11.64
CA ASN A 110 -10.89 3.43 -11.91
C ASN A 110 -9.56 3.28 -11.17
N PHE A 111 -9.35 2.18 -10.45
CA PHE A 111 -8.14 1.94 -9.69
C PHE A 111 -7.42 0.68 -10.14
N SER A 112 -6.13 0.79 -10.43
CA SER A 112 -5.24 -0.33 -10.71
C SER A 112 -4.07 -0.35 -9.74
N ALA A 113 -3.70 -1.52 -9.25
CA ALA A 113 -2.51 -1.69 -8.42
C ALA A 113 -1.58 -2.75 -9.02
N ILE A 114 -0.30 -2.42 -9.09
CA ILE A 114 0.78 -3.37 -9.41
C ILE A 114 1.50 -3.66 -8.11
N LEU A 115 1.38 -4.89 -7.63
CA LEU A 115 2.02 -5.36 -6.41
C LEU A 115 3.26 -6.16 -6.76
N VAL A 116 4.41 -5.71 -6.32
CA VAL A 116 5.67 -6.44 -6.42
C VAL A 116 5.96 -7.09 -5.07
N THR A 117 6.09 -8.40 -5.05
CA THR A 117 6.40 -9.17 -3.84
C THR A 117 7.19 -10.43 -4.19
N HIS A 118 8.01 -10.89 -3.28
CA HIS A 118 8.66 -12.20 -3.32
C HIS A 118 8.03 -13.19 -2.32
N TYR A 119 6.95 -12.79 -1.63
CA TYR A 119 6.20 -13.62 -0.69
C TYR A 119 4.78 -13.87 -1.19
N ALA A 120 4.43 -15.12 -1.47
CA ALA A 120 3.08 -15.46 -1.90
C ALA A 120 2.02 -15.27 -0.80
N ARG A 121 2.44 -15.17 0.48
CA ARG A 121 1.51 -15.03 1.62
C ARG A 121 0.54 -13.85 1.53
N ILE A 122 0.91 -12.74 0.85
CA ILE A 122 0.00 -11.60 0.66
C ILE A 122 -1.19 -11.98 -0.24
N LEU A 123 -1.02 -12.94 -1.14
CA LEU A 123 -2.05 -13.41 -2.06
C LEU A 123 -3.16 -14.21 -1.36
N ASN A 124 -2.95 -14.62 -0.10
CA ASN A 124 -4.01 -15.18 0.74
C ASN A 124 -5.03 -14.11 1.17
N TYR A 125 -4.68 -12.83 1.08
CA TYR A 125 -5.53 -11.70 1.47
C TYR A 125 -5.95 -10.83 0.28
N ILE A 126 -5.07 -10.70 -0.74
CA ILE A 126 -5.36 -9.93 -1.96
C ILE A 126 -5.48 -10.92 -3.11
N LYS A 127 -6.67 -10.98 -3.75
CA LYS A 127 -6.86 -11.78 -4.95
C LYS A 127 -6.44 -10.96 -6.18
N PRO A 128 -5.31 -11.29 -6.83
CA PRO A 128 -4.88 -10.61 -8.04
C PRO A 128 -5.76 -11.00 -9.23
N ASP A 129 -5.94 -10.10 -10.17
CA ASP A 129 -6.60 -10.40 -11.45
C ASP A 129 -5.62 -11.09 -12.41
N ILE A 130 -4.34 -10.68 -12.39
CA ILE A 130 -3.26 -11.24 -13.20
C ILE A 130 -2.00 -11.39 -12.34
N VAL A 131 -1.26 -12.46 -12.56
CA VAL A 131 0.05 -12.73 -11.94
C VAL A 131 1.09 -12.83 -13.03
N HIS A 132 2.18 -12.09 -12.88
CA HIS A 132 3.35 -12.15 -13.72
C HIS A 132 4.54 -12.68 -12.93
N VAL A 133 5.25 -13.66 -13.46
CA VAL A 133 6.48 -14.21 -12.86
C VAL A 133 7.68 -13.59 -13.56
N MET A 134 8.54 -12.96 -12.77
CA MET A 134 9.81 -12.42 -13.25
C MET A 134 10.99 -13.28 -12.77
N HIS A 135 11.86 -13.64 -13.70
CA HIS A 135 13.13 -14.33 -13.41
C HIS A 135 14.24 -13.74 -14.27
N ASN A 136 15.41 -13.47 -13.67
CA ASN A 136 16.57 -12.88 -14.35
C ASN A 136 16.23 -11.64 -15.21
N GLY A 137 15.34 -10.76 -14.71
CA GLY A 137 14.95 -9.52 -15.41
C GLY A 137 13.96 -9.70 -16.57
N SER A 138 13.44 -10.91 -16.79
CA SER A 138 12.47 -11.22 -17.84
C SER A 138 11.16 -11.74 -17.26
N LEU A 139 10.04 -11.46 -17.94
CA LEU A 139 8.77 -12.10 -17.65
C LEU A 139 8.78 -13.51 -18.25
N VAL A 140 8.74 -14.53 -17.39
CA VAL A 140 8.82 -15.94 -17.80
C VAL A 140 7.47 -16.64 -17.85
N GLU A 141 6.50 -16.18 -17.11
CA GLU A 141 5.15 -16.74 -17.10
C GLU A 141 4.11 -15.68 -16.72
N THR A 142 2.90 -15.83 -17.25
CA THR A 142 1.74 -14.98 -16.90
C THR A 142 0.51 -15.87 -16.74
N GLY A 143 -0.26 -15.65 -15.66
CA GLY A 143 -1.45 -16.43 -15.36
C GLY A 143 -2.38 -15.75 -14.37
N GLY A 144 -3.35 -16.50 -13.87
CA GLY A 144 -4.27 -16.05 -12.82
C GLY A 144 -3.74 -16.34 -11.41
N ALA A 145 -4.59 -16.18 -10.41
CA ALA A 145 -4.25 -16.41 -9.00
C ALA A 145 -3.68 -17.83 -8.72
N ASP A 146 -4.08 -18.83 -9.51
CA ASP A 146 -3.59 -20.22 -9.35
C ASP A 146 -2.09 -20.33 -9.62
N LEU A 147 -1.55 -19.49 -10.51
CA LEU A 147 -0.10 -19.44 -10.79
C LEU A 147 0.69 -19.08 -9.52
N ALA A 148 0.21 -18.14 -8.73
CA ALA A 148 0.85 -17.76 -7.47
C ALA A 148 0.87 -18.92 -6.46
N ASN A 149 -0.23 -19.68 -6.36
CA ASN A 149 -0.34 -20.85 -5.48
C ASN A 149 0.62 -21.98 -5.92
N SER A 150 0.81 -22.18 -7.23
CA SER A 150 1.77 -23.17 -7.73
C SER A 150 3.20 -22.78 -7.43
N LEU A 151 3.54 -21.49 -7.57
CA LEU A 151 4.87 -20.96 -7.23
C LEU A 151 5.22 -21.11 -5.76
N GLU A 152 4.25 -20.91 -4.87
CA GLU A 152 4.47 -21.10 -3.43
C GLU A 152 4.80 -22.56 -3.09
N LYS A 153 4.21 -23.52 -3.82
CA LYS A 153 4.41 -24.97 -3.60
C LYS A 153 5.66 -25.52 -4.28
N GLU A 154 5.91 -25.10 -5.52
CA GLU A 154 6.92 -25.67 -6.40
C GLU A 154 8.23 -24.86 -6.43
N GLY A 155 8.17 -23.59 -5.98
CA GLY A 155 9.30 -22.66 -6.05
C GLY A 155 9.59 -22.21 -7.48
N TYR A 156 10.75 -21.56 -7.66
CA TYR A 156 11.21 -21.02 -8.94
C TYR A 156 12.12 -21.97 -9.72
N ALA A 157 12.36 -23.20 -9.22
CA ALA A 157 13.32 -24.14 -9.82
C ALA A 157 13.02 -24.47 -11.30
N ARG A 158 11.75 -24.50 -11.69
CA ARG A 158 11.33 -24.75 -13.08
C ARG A 158 11.76 -23.66 -14.08
N PHE A 159 12.20 -22.49 -13.61
CA PHE A 159 12.67 -21.38 -14.45
C PHE A 159 14.20 -21.26 -14.48
N SER A 160 14.93 -22.09 -13.70
CA SER A 160 16.39 -21.99 -13.55
C SER A 160 17.15 -22.57 -14.72
N ASP A 161 16.51 -23.35 -15.60
CA ASP A 161 17.11 -24.04 -16.73
C ASP A 161 16.82 -23.33 -18.08
N SER A 162 16.43 -22.06 -18.07
CA SER A 162 16.05 -21.31 -19.27
C SER A 162 17.02 -20.20 -19.59
#